data_884c69b99832431bdb5a9b914b923682
#
_entry.id   884c69b99832431bdb5a9b914b923682
#
_cell.length_a   1.000
_cell.length_b   1.000
_cell.length_c   1.000
_cell.angle_alpha   90.00
_cell.angle_beta   90.00
_cell.angle_gamma   90.00
#
_symmetry.space_group_name_H-M   'P 1'
#
loop_
_entity.id
_entity.type
_entity.pdbx_description
1 polymer ?
#
loop_
_entity_poly.entity_id
_entity_poly.type
_entity_poly.pdbx_seq_one_letter_code
_entity_poly.pdbx_strand_id
1 'polypeptide(L)'
;LMKKLSLEEKEIRYKEMEKLFHLEGLKNRYPSELSGGQQQRVALARMLAVKPSLLLLDEPLSNLDSNLRLEMRAELKRLHYSLGSTIVFVTHDQMEAMTLATSIAVMNKGVIEQIAKPMEIYRNPKSLFVAKFVGNPPMNIIQVKNGGEIIECLFKKTNFSKNEVKTFGIRPESIRIVTDGEGEIDAVLETIQPTGADWIVELVVSGKSIFAISSDQ
;
A
#
# COMPACT_ATOMS: atom_id res chain seq x y z
N LEU A 1 -0.11 11.53 -31.64
CA LEU A 1 -1.31 10.69 -31.53
C LEU A 1 -2.60 11.50 -31.56
N MET A 2 -2.68 12.66 -30.92
CA MET A 2 -3.87 13.55 -30.96
C MET A 2 -4.11 14.23 -32.32
N LYS A 3 -3.14 14.22 -33.24
CA LYS A 3 -3.25 14.90 -34.57
C LYS A 3 -4.29 14.27 -35.50
N LYS A 4 -4.76 13.04 -35.23
CA LYS A 4 -5.69 12.30 -36.08
C LYS A 4 -7.15 12.36 -35.64
N LEU A 5 -7.46 13.03 -34.50
CA LEU A 5 -8.84 13.17 -34.02
C LEU A 5 -9.52 14.37 -34.66
N SER A 6 -10.81 14.23 -34.95
CA SER A 6 -11.68 15.34 -35.34
C SER A 6 -11.79 16.38 -34.21
N LEU A 7 -12.26 17.57 -34.52
CA LEU A 7 -12.50 18.60 -33.50
C LEU A 7 -13.56 18.14 -32.47
N GLU A 8 -14.58 17.44 -32.94
CA GLU A 8 -15.67 16.91 -32.12
C GLU A 8 -15.15 15.84 -31.14
N GLU A 9 -14.33 14.89 -31.63
CA GLU A 9 -13.71 13.86 -30.77
C GLU A 9 -12.77 14.47 -29.72
N LYS A 10 -12.06 15.54 -30.04
CA LYS A 10 -11.20 16.27 -29.10
C LYS A 10 -12.02 16.94 -28.01
N GLU A 11 -13.15 17.57 -28.37
CA GLU A 11 -14.04 18.23 -27.41
C GLU A 11 -14.70 17.21 -26.47
N ILE A 12 -15.15 16.07 -27.01
CA ILE A 12 -15.69 14.97 -26.19
C ILE A 12 -14.65 14.51 -25.16
N ARG A 13 -13.42 14.24 -25.60
CA ARG A 13 -12.33 13.81 -24.70
C ARG A 13 -11.95 14.87 -23.68
N TYR A 14 -11.93 16.13 -24.08
CA TYR A 14 -11.67 17.23 -23.15
C TYR A 14 -12.71 17.23 -22.03
N LYS A 15 -14.00 17.15 -22.37
CA LYS A 15 -15.09 17.11 -21.37
C LYS A 15 -15.04 15.86 -20.49
N GLU A 16 -14.70 14.70 -21.06
CA GLU A 16 -14.48 13.49 -20.27
C GLU A 16 -13.39 13.69 -19.22
N MET A 17 -12.23 14.23 -19.61
CA MET A 17 -11.11 14.49 -18.72
C MET A 17 -11.41 15.59 -17.70
N GLU A 18 -12.08 16.67 -18.14
CA GLU A 18 -12.49 17.77 -17.27
C GLU A 18 -13.37 17.26 -16.12
N LYS A 19 -14.40 16.46 -16.46
CA LYS A 19 -15.27 15.84 -15.46
C LYS A 19 -14.57 14.82 -14.58
N LEU A 20 -13.77 13.94 -15.19
CA LEU A 20 -13.08 12.85 -14.49
C LEU A 20 -12.10 13.35 -13.43
N PHE A 21 -11.41 14.46 -13.72
CA PHE A 21 -10.39 15.04 -12.84
C PHE A 21 -10.88 16.26 -12.06
N HIS A 22 -12.20 16.54 -12.06
CA HIS A 22 -12.79 17.71 -11.38
C HIS A 22 -12.05 19.01 -11.74
N LEU A 23 -11.91 19.27 -13.04
CA LEU A 23 -11.20 20.44 -13.57
C LEU A 23 -12.14 21.55 -14.07
N GLU A 24 -13.45 21.42 -13.81
CA GLU A 24 -14.45 22.40 -14.22
C GLU A 24 -14.09 23.79 -13.69
N GLY A 25 -14.22 24.79 -14.56
CA GLY A 25 -13.91 26.18 -14.23
C GLY A 25 -12.41 26.53 -14.23
N LEU A 26 -11.52 25.57 -14.52
CA LEU A 26 -10.08 25.81 -14.54
C LEU A 26 -9.51 26.03 -15.95
N LYS A 27 -10.34 25.90 -17.00
CA LYS A 27 -9.95 25.93 -18.42
C LYS A 27 -9.07 27.14 -18.81
N ASN A 28 -9.33 28.29 -18.23
CA ASN A 28 -8.67 29.55 -18.59
C ASN A 28 -7.58 29.99 -17.59
N ARG A 29 -7.24 29.13 -16.62
CA ARG A 29 -6.18 29.41 -15.63
C ARG A 29 -4.82 28.99 -16.11
N TYR A 30 -3.82 29.80 -15.80
CA TYR A 30 -2.43 29.43 -16.01
C TYR A 30 -1.96 28.45 -14.92
N PRO A 31 -0.92 27.62 -15.19
CA PRO A 31 -0.39 26.69 -14.18
C PRO A 31 0.00 27.36 -12.86
N SER A 32 0.50 28.59 -12.89
CA SER A 32 0.85 29.38 -11.69
C SER A 32 -0.36 29.77 -10.82
N GLU A 33 -1.56 29.70 -11.36
CA GLU A 33 -2.82 30.04 -10.68
C GLU A 33 -3.51 28.78 -10.11
N LEU A 34 -2.90 27.61 -10.30
CA LEU A 34 -3.40 26.32 -9.85
C LEU A 34 -2.67 25.85 -8.60
N SER A 35 -3.40 25.26 -7.65
CA SER A 35 -2.77 24.53 -6.53
C SER A 35 -1.97 23.32 -7.02
N GLY A 36 -1.03 22.82 -6.21
CA GLY A 36 -0.20 21.66 -6.57
C GLY A 36 -1.05 20.42 -6.94
N GLY A 37 -2.13 20.14 -6.21
CA GLY A 37 -3.08 19.08 -6.53
C GLY A 37 -3.83 19.33 -7.85
N GLN A 38 -4.21 20.59 -8.15
CA GLN A 38 -4.84 20.92 -9.43
C GLN A 38 -3.87 20.75 -10.59
N GLN A 39 -2.61 21.17 -10.44
CA GLN A 39 -1.57 20.96 -11.45
C GLN A 39 -1.36 19.46 -11.72
N GLN A 40 -1.32 18.65 -10.68
CA GLN A 40 -1.15 17.20 -10.80
C GLN A 40 -2.33 16.54 -11.52
N ARG A 41 -3.58 16.94 -11.20
CA ARG A 41 -4.79 16.49 -11.91
C ARG A 41 -4.76 16.87 -13.40
N VAL A 42 -4.37 18.09 -13.73
CA VAL A 42 -4.20 18.52 -15.12
C VAL A 42 -3.14 17.69 -15.84
N ALA A 43 -2.01 17.39 -15.19
CA ALA A 43 -0.96 16.56 -15.76
C ALA A 43 -1.46 15.13 -16.06
N LEU A 44 -2.19 14.52 -15.13
CA LEU A 44 -2.82 13.20 -15.32
C LEU A 44 -3.85 13.23 -16.45
N ALA A 45 -4.74 14.22 -16.46
CA ALA A 45 -5.74 14.39 -17.52
C ALA A 45 -5.09 14.49 -18.92
N ARG A 46 -4.00 15.27 -19.05
CA ARG A 46 -3.25 15.39 -20.30
C ARG A 46 -2.64 14.06 -20.77
N MET A 47 -2.07 13.28 -19.85
CA MET A 47 -1.49 11.98 -20.19
C MET A 47 -2.56 10.98 -20.63
N LEU A 48 -3.70 10.94 -19.95
CA LEU A 48 -4.77 9.99 -20.23
C LEU A 48 -5.63 10.37 -21.44
N ALA A 49 -5.75 11.66 -21.76
CA ALA A 49 -6.51 12.13 -22.92
C ALA A 49 -6.05 11.51 -24.27
N VAL A 50 -4.78 11.12 -24.37
CA VAL A 50 -4.21 10.50 -25.59
C VAL A 50 -4.39 8.98 -25.64
N LYS A 51 -4.95 8.35 -24.60
CA LYS A 51 -5.13 6.89 -24.46
C LYS A 51 -3.85 6.10 -24.85
N PRO A 52 -2.75 6.27 -24.11
CA PRO A 52 -1.48 5.64 -24.45
C PRO A 52 -1.56 4.13 -24.18
N SER A 53 -0.79 3.32 -24.94
CA SER A 53 -0.64 1.88 -24.69
C SER A 53 0.26 1.59 -23.47
N LEU A 54 1.18 2.52 -23.16
CA LEU A 54 2.05 2.49 -21.99
C LEU A 54 1.99 3.83 -21.27
N LEU A 55 1.75 3.79 -19.96
CA LEU A 55 1.71 4.95 -19.08
C LEU A 55 2.76 4.80 -17.97
N LEU A 56 3.63 5.78 -17.83
CA LEU A 56 4.64 5.84 -16.77
C LEU A 56 4.25 6.93 -15.78
N LEU A 57 4.00 6.56 -14.53
CA LEU A 57 3.55 7.44 -13.47
C LEU A 57 4.55 7.38 -12.30
N ASP A 58 5.12 8.52 -11.97
CA ASP A 58 6.02 8.68 -10.84
C ASP A 58 5.33 9.51 -9.75
N GLU A 59 4.98 8.87 -8.64
CA GLU A 59 4.24 9.42 -7.50
C GLU A 59 3.03 10.29 -7.88
N PRO A 60 2.13 9.81 -8.76
CA PRO A 60 1.12 10.68 -9.38
C PRO A 60 0.01 11.14 -8.42
N LEU A 61 -0.08 10.59 -7.20
CA LEU A 61 -1.11 10.91 -6.24
C LEU A 61 -0.57 11.57 -4.95
N SER A 62 0.75 11.85 -4.88
CA SER A 62 1.42 12.30 -3.65
C SER A 62 0.89 13.64 -3.11
N ASN A 63 0.51 14.59 -4.00
CA ASN A 63 0.06 15.94 -3.63
C ASN A 63 -1.48 16.07 -3.57
N LEU A 64 -2.21 14.96 -3.51
CA LEU A 64 -3.66 14.96 -3.40
C LEU A 64 -4.09 14.78 -1.94
N ASP A 65 -5.19 15.39 -1.55
CA ASP A 65 -5.85 15.11 -0.28
C ASP A 65 -6.39 13.66 -0.23
N SER A 66 -6.72 13.18 0.94
CA SER A 66 -7.09 11.77 1.17
C SER A 66 -8.33 11.34 0.39
N ASN A 67 -9.35 12.18 0.29
CA ASN A 67 -10.60 11.86 -0.41
C ASN A 67 -10.36 11.79 -1.91
N LEU A 68 -9.71 12.80 -2.47
CA LEU A 68 -9.38 12.85 -3.88
C LEU A 68 -8.41 11.73 -4.28
N ARG A 69 -7.46 11.37 -3.41
CA ARG A 69 -6.55 10.22 -3.63
C ARG A 69 -7.33 8.91 -3.74
N LEU A 70 -8.35 8.71 -2.89
CA LEU A 70 -9.22 7.54 -2.95
C LEU A 70 -10.00 7.48 -4.27
N GLU A 71 -10.60 8.60 -4.70
CA GLU A 71 -11.31 8.71 -5.97
C GLU A 71 -10.39 8.43 -7.16
N MET A 72 -9.20 9.05 -7.17
CA MET A 72 -8.23 8.87 -8.26
C MET A 72 -7.69 7.44 -8.35
N ARG A 73 -7.51 6.75 -7.23
CA ARG A 73 -7.17 5.32 -7.24
C ARG A 73 -8.27 4.50 -7.93
N ALA A 74 -9.53 4.74 -7.59
CA ALA A 74 -10.65 4.04 -8.23
C ALA A 74 -10.69 4.30 -9.74
N GLU A 75 -10.48 5.55 -10.16
CA GLU A 75 -10.49 5.95 -11.56
C GLU A 75 -9.31 5.38 -12.36
N LEU A 76 -8.10 5.42 -11.81
CA LEU A 76 -6.93 4.79 -12.45
C LEU A 76 -7.15 3.28 -12.66
N LYS A 77 -7.77 2.62 -11.69
CA LYS A 77 -8.12 1.21 -11.80
C LYS A 77 -9.16 0.95 -12.90
N ARG A 78 -10.21 1.77 -12.97
CA ARG A 78 -11.23 1.69 -14.05
C ARG A 78 -10.60 1.93 -15.42
N LEU A 79 -9.74 2.95 -15.54
CA LEU A 79 -9.04 3.29 -16.77
C LEU A 79 -8.13 2.16 -17.23
N HIS A 80 -7.39 1.54 -16.31
CA HIS A 80 -6.56 0.37 -16.64
C HIS A 80 -7.40 -0.74 -17.27
N TYR A 81 -8.55 -1.10 -16.67
CA TYR A 81 -9.43 -2.12 -17.22
C TYR A 81 -10.08 -1.72 -18.55
N SER A 82 -10.46 -0.45 -18.70
CA SER A 82 -11.17 0.02 -19.91
C SER A 82 -10.26 0.23 -21.12
N LEU A 83 -9.01 0.64 -20.89
CA LEU A 83 -8.06 0.96 -21.96
C LEU A 83 -7.18 -0.21 -22.36
N GLY A 84 -7.04 -1.24 -21.52
CA GLY A 84 -6.07 -2.32 -21.71
C GLY A 84 -4.62 -1.84 -21.75
N SER A 85 -4.35 -0.62 -21.23
CA SER A 85 -3.02 -0.02 -21.22
C SER A 85 -2.14 -0.64 -20.16
N THR A 86 -0.85 -0.76 -20.45
CA THR A 86 0.15 -1.10 -19.43
C THR A 86 0.49 0.17 -18.64
N ILE A 87 0.38 0.08 -17.30
CA ILE A 87 0.72 1.20 -16.40
C ILE A 87 1.91 0.78 -15.53
N VAL A 88 2.99 1.53 -15.59
CA VAL A 88 4.10 1.45 -14.63
C VAL A 88 3.89 2.60 -13.64
N PHE A 89 3.68 2.24 -12.39
CA PHE A 89 3.30 3.16 -11.32
C PHE A 89 4.34 3.08 -10.21
N VAL A 90 5.07 4.18 -9.98
CA VAL A 90 6.02 4.30 -8.88
C VAL A 90 5.34 5.03 -7.72
N THR A 91 5.40 4.45 -6.53
CA THR A 91 4.86 5.04 -5.31
C THR A 91 5.61 4.57 -4.07
N HIS A 92 5.62 5.38 -3.04
CA HIS A 92 6.02 4.98 -1.69
C HIS A 92 4.81 4.64 -0.80
N ASP A 93 3.59 4.88 -1.28
CA ASP A 93 2.34 4.52 -0.58
C ASP A 93 2.00 3.05 -0.81
N GLN A 94 2.07 2.27 0.27
CA GLN A 94 1.77 0.83 0.22
C GLN A 94 0.32 0.53 -0.16
N MET A 95 -0.62 1.39 0.27
CA MET A 95 -2.04 1.24 -0.07
C MET A 95 -2.28 1.42 -1.56
N GLU A 96 -1.58 2.35 -2.19
CA GLU A 96 -1.63 2.51 -3.65
C GLU A 96 -1.10 1.26 -4.35
N ALA A 97 0.09 0.80 -3.97
CA ALA A 97 0.68 -0.41 -4.54
C ALA A 97 -0.22 -1.63 -4.38
N MET A 98 -0.74 -1.88 -3.16
CA MET A 98 -1.58 -3.04 -2.86
C MET A 98 -2.95 -3.02 -3.56
N THR A 99 -3.52 -1.82 -3.80
CA THR A 99 -4.87 -1.69 -4.37
C THR A 99 -4.89 -1.56 -5.89
N LEU A 100 -3.88 -0.94 -6.49
CA LEU A 100 -3.83 -0.63 -7.92
C LEU A 100 -3.10 -1.69 -8.73
N ALA A 101 -2.03 -2.25 -8.19
CA ALA A 101 -1.13 -3.08 -8.98
C ALA A 101 -1.68 -4.49 -9.25
N THR A 102 -1.43 -5.00 -10.45
CA THR A 102 -1.56 -6.42 -10.78
C THR A 102 -0.30 -7.20 -10.39
N SER A 103 0.85 -6.52 -10.35
CA SER A 103 2.14 -7.03 -9.88
C SER A 103 2.93 -5.89 -9.25
N ILE A 104 3.60 -6.16 -8.12
CA ILE A 104 4.43 -5.20 -7.39
C ILE A 104 5.89 -5.64 -7.51
N ALA A 105 6.77 -4.70 -7.84
CA ALA A 105 8.21 -4.83 -7.69
C ALA A 105 8.66 -4.05 -6.46
N VAL A 106 9.08 -4.73 -5.40
CA VAL A 106 9.67 -4.09 -4.22
C VAL A 106 11.13 -3.84 -4.47
N MET A 107 11.54 -2.57 -4.37
CA MET A 107 12.91 -2.13 -4.64
C MET A 107 13.60 -1.68 -3.35
N ASN A 108 14.88 -2.01 -3.24
CA ASN A 108 15.74 -1.58 -2.14
C ASN A 108 17.12 -1.21 -2.69
N LYS A 109 17.54 0.05 -2.50
CA LYS A 109 18.86 0.55 -2.95
C LYS A 109 19.19 0.19 -4.41
N GLY A 110 18.20 0.35 -5.31
CA GLY A 110 18.37 0.09 -6.74
C GLY A 110 18.28 -1.39 -7.16
N VAL A 111 18.03 -2.30 -6.21
CA VAL A 111 17.88 -3.74 -6.49
C VAL A 111 16.41 -4.14 -6.28
N ILE A 112 15.91 -5.03 -7.14
CA ILE A 112 14.58 -5.62 -6.99
C ILE A 112 14.68 -6.79 -5.99
N GLU A 113 14.05 -6.65 -4.83
CA GLU A 113 13.99 -7.67 -3.77
C GLU A 113 12.98 -8.78 -4.09
N GLN A 114 11.82 -8.38 -4.65
CA GLN A 114 10.75 -9.31 -4.99
C GLN A 114 9.82 -8.70 -6.04
N ILE A 115 9.36 -9.54 -6.97
CA ILE A 115 8.24 -9.23 -7.87
C ILE A 115 7.18 -10.30 -7.69
N ALA A 116 5.95 -9.91 -7.34
CA ALA A 116 4.82 -10.82 -7.21
C ALA A 116 3.49 -10.05 -7.18
N LYS A 117 2.39 -10.78 -7.14
CA LYS A 117 1.05 -10.20 -6.89
C LYS A 117 1.00 -9.56 -5.49
N PRO A 118 0.18 -8.51 -5.28
CA PRO A 118 0.11 -7.81 -3.99
C PRO A 118 -0.01 -8.73 -2.78
N MET A 119 -0.99 -9.62 -2.78
CA MET A 119 -1.21 -10.53 -1.65
C MET A 119 -0.09 -11.55 -1.44
N GLU A 120 0.66 -11.89 -2.48
CA GLU A 120 1.82 -12.77 -2.36
C GLU A 120 3.00 -12.04 -1.70
N ILE A 121 3.25 -10.78 -2.08
CA ILE A 121 4.22 -9.90 -1.42
C ILE A 121 3.93 -9.83 0.09
N TYR A 122 2.66 -9.64 0.43
CA TYR A 122 2.23 -9.51 1.83
C TYR A 122 2.37 -10.81 2.62
N ARG A 123 1.87 -11.94 2.06
CA ARG A 123 1.82 -13.23 2.77
C ARG A 123 3.15 -13.98 2.74
N ASN A 124 3.89 -13.90 1.64
CA ASN A 124 5.10 -14.67 1.38
C ASN A 124 6.29 -13.76 1.02
N PRO A 125 6.73 -12.87 1.94
CA PRO A 125 7.89 -12.02 1.68
C PRO A 125 9.15 -12.85 1.52
N LYS A 126 9.94 -12.57 0.48
CA LYS A 126 11.18 -13.34 0.18
C LYS A 126 12.40 -12.86 0.96
N SER A 127 12.35 -11.68 1.58
CA SER A 127 13.43 -11.16 2.40
C SER A 127 12.90 -10.47 3.66
N LEU A 128 13.76 -10.32 4.65
CA LEU A 128 13.45 -9.56 5.86
C LEU A 128 13.12 -8.09 5.54
N PHE A 129 13.72 -7.56 4.48
CA PHE A 129 13.41 -6.21 4.02
C PHE A 129 11.95 -6.13 3.59
N VAL A 130 11.50 -7.02 2.69
CA VAL A 130 10.12 -7.03 2.20
C VAL A 130 9.14 -7.27 3.35
N ALA A 131 9.44 -8.20 4.27
CA ALA A 131 8.60 -8.49 5.44
C ALA A 131 8.35 -7.27 6.33
N LYS A 132 9.41 -6.48 6.55
CA LYS A 132 9.35 -5.24 7.36
C LYS A 132 8.83 -4.05 6.59
N PHE A 133 9.04 -4.01 5.29
CA PHE A 133 8.65 -2.86 4.46
C PHE A 133 7.16 -2.87 4.15
N VAL A 134 6.54 -4.05 3.97
CA VAL A 134 5.15 -4.18 3.55
C VAL A 134 4.24 -4.50 4.74
N GLY A 135 3.23 -3.68 4.95
CA GLY A 135 2.27 -3.74 6.05
C GLY A 135 2.39 -2.54 7.00
N ASN A 136 1.26 -2.13 7.56
CA ASN A 136 1.18 -1.09 8.57
C ASN A 136 0.19 -1.51 9.66
N PRO A 137 0.69 -1.92 10.84
CA PRO A 137 2.09 -2.04 11.26
C PRO A 137 2.88 -3.08 10.45
N PRO A 138 4.24 -3.00 10.46
CA PRO A 138 5.07 -3.99 9.80
C PRO A 138 4.99 -5.37 10.45
N MET A 139 5.46 -6.40 9.76
CA MET A 139 5.57 -7.75 10.32
C MET A 139 6.49 -7.76 11.56
N ASN A 140 6.04 -8.35 12.64
CA ASN A 140 6.88 -8.61 13.82
C ASN A 140 7.96 -9.62 13.47
N ILE A 141 9.22 -9.26 13.64
CA ILE A 141 10.37 -10.10 13.33
C ILE A 141 11.04 -10.56 14.61
N ILE A 142 11.00 -11.85 14.89
CA ILE A 142 11.49 -12.45 16.12
C ILE A 142 12.62 -13.42 15.81
N GLN A 143 13.83 -13.10 16.30
CA GLN A 143 14.98 -13.97 16.13
C GLN A 143 14.94 -15.10 17.16
N VAL A 144 15.19 -16.33 16.71
CA VAL A 144 15.16 -17.52 17.58
C VAL A 144 16.10 -17.40 18.78
N LYS A 145 17.30 -16.81 18.56
CA LYS A 145 18.31 -16.65 19.63
C LYS A 145 17.84 -15.83 20.82
N ASN A 146 16.92 -14.89 20.60
CA ASN A 146 16.54 -13.88 21.59
C ASN A 146 15.03 -13.81 21.83
N GLY A 147 14.24 -14.77 21.32
CA GLY A 147 12.77 -14.69 21.30
C GLY A 147 12.07 -15.14 22.58
N GLY A 148 12.81 -15.76 23.52
CA GLY A 148 12.22 -16.18 24.80
C GLY A 148 10.96 -17.04 24.62
N GLU A 149 9.95 -16.80 25.45
CA GLU A 149 8.67 -17.52 25.47
C GLU A 149 7.93 -17.51 24.14
N ILE A 150 8.05 -16.39 23.37
CA ILE A 150 7.41 -16.29 22.05
C ILE A 150 7.92 -17.40 21.14
N ILE A 151 9.23 -17.64 21.15
CA ILE A 151 9.85 -18.65 20.29
C ILE A 151 9.43 -20.07 20.73
N GLU A 152 9.31 -20.31 22.03
CA GLU A 152 8.84 -21.61 22.53
C GLU A 152 7.39 -21.87 22.13
N CYS A 153 6.53 -20.87 22.25
CA CYS A 153 5.15 -20.92 21.79
C CYS A 153 5.05 -21.20 20.28
N LEU A 154 5.83 -20.49 19.47
CA LEU A 154 5.84 -20.67 18.00
C LEU A 154 6.31 -22.06 17.57
N PHE A 155 7.35 -22.60 18.22
CA PHE A 155 7.79 -23.95 17.93
C PHE A 155 6.78 -25.03 18.34
N LYS A 156 5.97 -24.81 19.39
CA LYS A 156 4.87 -25.72 19.74
C LYS A 156 3.76 -25.74 18.69
N LYS A 157 3.56 -24.61 17.99
CA LYS A 157 2.51 -24.44 16.97
C LYS A 157 2.96 -24.78 15.55
N THR A 158 4.24 -25.00 15.33
CA THR A 158 4.81 -25.28 14.01
C THR A 158 5.58 -26.59 14.03
N ASN A 159 5.69 -27.23 12.87
CA ASN A 159 6.48 -28.46 12.71
C ASN A 159 7.97 -28.21 12.41
N PHE A 160 8.45 -26.97 12.60
CA PHE A 160 9.85 -26.64 12.36
C PHE A 160 10.75 -27.02 13.54
N SER A 161 11.96 -27.49 13.24
CA SER A 161 13.00 -27.71 14.24
C SER A 161 13.76 -26.42 14.57
N LYS A 162 14.23 -26.29 15.82
CA LYS A 162 15.01 -25.11 16.29
C LYS A 162 16.30 -24.90 15.46
N ASN A 163 16.82 -25.91 14.83
CA ASN A 163 18.05 -25.83 14.03
C ASN A 163 17.82 -25.31 12.60
N GLU A 164 16.60 -25.40 12.10
CA GLU A 164 16.25 -25.00 10.72
C GLU A 164 15.81 -23.55 10.62
N VAL A 165 15.24 -22.99 11.70
CA VAL A 165 14.67 -21.64 11.69
C VAL A 165 15.56 -20.68 12.48
N LYS A 166 15.92 -19.57 11.86
CA LYS A 166 16.68 -18.48 12.50
C LYS A 166 15.78 -17.33 12.96
N THR A 167 14.66 -17.17 12.30
CA THR A 167 13.77 -16.02 12.50
C THR A 167 12.34 -16.39 12.17
N PHE A 168 11.39 -15.94 13.00
CA PHE A 168 9.96 -15.97 12.71
C PHE A 168 9.47 -14.58 12.33
N GLY A 169 8.53 -14.53 11.38
CA GLY A 169 7.75 -13.34 11.05
C GLY A 169 6.29 -13.57 11.42
N ILE A 170 5.69 -12.64 12.15
CA ILE A 170 4.29 -12.70 12.55
C ILE A 170 3.61 -11.42 12.13
N ARG A 171 2.55 -11.53 11.32
CA ARG A 171 1.74 -10.36 10.97
C ARG A 171 0.95 -9.89 12.20
N PRO A 172 0.78 -8.57 12.39
CA PRO A 172 0.04 -8.03 13.53
C PRO A 172 -1.38 -8.58 13.70
N GLU A 173 -2.09 -8.78 12.59
CA GLU A 173 -3.44 -9.35 12.57
C GLU A 173 -3.50 -10.85 12.90
N SER A 174 -2.36 -11.53 12.96
CA SER A 174 -2.27 -12.94 13.36
C SER A 174 -2.12 -13.11 14.87
N ILE A 175 -2.00 -12.01 15.61
CA ILE A 175 -1.87 -12.01 17.06
C ILE A 175 -3.26 -11.72 17.64
N ARG A 176 -3.77 -12.63 18.45
CA ARG A 176 -5.03 -12.45 19.17
C ARG A 176 -4.72 -11.97 20.58
N ILE A 177 -5.33 -10.86 20.98
CA ILE A 177 -5.30 -10.36 22.34
C ILE A 177 -6.48 -10.96 23.07
N VAL A 178 -6.26 -11.49 24.26
CA VAL A 178 -7.28 -12.11 25.12
C VAL A 178 -7.14 -11.56 26.55
N THR A 179 -8.13 -11.77 27.37
CA THR A 179 -8.11 -11.39 28.78
C THR A 179 -7.04 -12.14 29.55
N ASP A 180 -6.66 -11.59 30.69
CA ASP A 180 -5.62 -12.13 31.55
C ASP A 180 -5.93 -13.58 31.95
N GLY A 181 -4.93 -14.46 31.83
CA GLY A 181 -5.03 -15.88 32.11
C GLY A 181 -5.61 -16.75 30.99
N GLU A 182 -6.12 -16.19 29.88
CA GLU A 182 -6.61 -16.95 28.73
C GLU A 182 -5.60 -17.07 27.60
N GLY A 183 -4.52 -16.28 27.67
CA GLY A 183 -3.46 -16.24 26.67
C GLY A 183 -2.41 -17.34 26.86
N GLU A 184 -1.62 -17.55 25.80
CA GLU A 184 -0.49 -18.49 25.85
C GLU A 184 0.80 -17.80 26.30
N ILE A 185 0.84 -16.47 26.25
CA ILE A 185 1.99 -15.62 26.57
C ILE A 185 1.46 -14.38 27.27
N ASP A 186 2.04 -14.06 28.41
CA ASP A 186 1.75 -12.80 29.09
C ASP A 186 2.41 -11.63 28.40
N ALA A 187 1.69 -10.54 28.25
CA ALA A 187 2.15 -9.33 27.60
C ALA A 187 1.78 -8.08 28.41
N VAL A 188 2.63 -7.09 28.40
CA VAL A 188 2.33 -5.79 28.98
C VAL A 188 1.90 -4.84 27.88
N LEU A 189 0.75 -4.22 28.06
CA LEU A 189 0.26 -3.20 27.13
C LEU A 189 1.12 -1.94 27.24
N GLU A 190 1.67 -1.48 26.11
CA GLU A 190 2.47 -0.26 26.04
C GLU A 190 1.68 0.89 25.43
N THR A 191 1.12 0.70 24.23
CA THR A 191 0.30 1.72 23.57
C THR A 191 -0.90 1.15 22.83
N ILE A 192 -1.95 1.97 22.71
CA ILE A 192 -3.13 1.69 21.89
C ILE A 192 -3.36 2.89 20.96
N GLN A 193 -3.45 2.63 19.66
CA GLN A 193 -3.67 3.65 18.64
C GLN A 193 -4.92 3.31 17.83
N PRO A 194 -6.00 4.11 17.92
CA PRO A 194 -7.18 3.89 17.09
C PRO A 194 -6.89 4.25 15.63
N THR A 195 -7.29 3.39 14.71
CA THR A 195 -7.19 3.64 13.26
C THR A 195 -8.54 3.92 12.60
N GLY A 196 -9.60 3.95 13.39
CA GLY A 196 -10.99 4.12 12.98
C GLY A 196 -11.78 2.82 13.07
N ALA A 197 -11.47 1.84 12.24
CA ALA A 197 -12.13 0.52 12.27
C ALA A 197 -11.45 -0.45 13.25
N ASP A 198 -10.13 -0.34 13.39
CA ASP A 198 -9.30 -1.24 14.18
C ASP A 198 -8.43 -0.45 15.17
N TRP A 199 -7.76 -1.19 16.04
CA TRP A 199 -6.79 -0.68 17.01
C TRP A 199 -5.43 -1.29 16.72
N ILE A 200 -4.39 -0.46 16.58
CA ILE A 200 -3.02 -0.92 16.63
C ILE A 200 -2.61 -0.95 18.08
N VAL A 201 -2.24 -2.12 18.55
CA VAL A 201 -1.84 -2.36 19.93
C VAL A 201 -0.37 -2.72 19.96
N GLU A 202 0.41 -1.99 20.74
CA GLU A 202 1.79 -2.31 21.02
C GLU A 202 1.90 -2.98 22.38
N LEU A 203 2.47 -4.19 22.37
CA LEU A 203 2.63 -5.05 23.52
C LEU A 203 4.12 -5.30 23.77
N VAL A 204 4.53 -5.38 25.03
CA VAL A 204 5.87 -5.82 25.40
C VAL A 204 5.81 -7.25 25.93
N VAL A 205 6.53 -8.14 25.26
CA VAL A 205 6.69 -9.55 25.65
C VAL A 205 8.17 -9.85 25.83
N SER A 206 8.57 -10.25 27.03
CA SER A 206 9.99 -10.54 27.36
C SER A 206 10.96 -9.43 26.93
N GLY A 207 10.55 -8.15 27.13
CA GLY A 207 11.33 -6.96 26.78
C GLY A 207 11.39 -6.63 25.30
N LYS A 208 10.49 -7.18 24.46
CA LYS A 208 10.37 -6.89 23.03
C LYS A 208 9.02 -6.30 22.70
N SER A 209 9.04 -5.25 21.92
CA SER A 209 7.83 -4.66 21.36
C SER A 209 7.26 -5.56 20.24
N ILE A 210 5.97 -5.83 20.31
CA ILE A 210 5.17 -6.64 19.39
C ILE A 210 3.91 -5.86 19.03
N PHE A 211 3.63 -5.72 17.75
CA PHE A 211 2.40 -5.09 17.27
C PHE A 211 1.30 -6.14 17.02
N ALA A 212 0.10 -5.83 17.46
CA ALA A 212 -1.12 -6.57 17.14
C ALA A 212 -2.16 -5.61 16.52
N ILE A 213 -3.10 -6.16 15.78
CA ILE A 213 -4.30 -5.45 15.31
C ILE A 213 -5.50 -6.11 15.96
N SER A 214 -6.34 -5.31 16.63
CA SER A 214 -7.59 -5.77 17.24
C SER A 214 -8.76 -4.97 16.67
N SER A 215 -9.83 -5.69 16.29
CA SER A 215 -11.12 -5.10 15.89
C SER A 215 -12.09 -4.99 17.08
N ASP A 216 -11.76 -5.62 18.21
CA ASP A 216 -12.57 -5.58 19.43
C ASP A 216 -12.10 -4.41 20.33
N GLN A 217 -13.07 -3.71 20.96
CA GLN A 217 -12.84 -2.64 21.93
C GLN A 217 -12.53 -3.20 23.31
#